data_b04575990fe41769f78cff28f7f08afd
#
_entry.id   b04575990fe41769f78cff28f7f08afd
#
_cell.length_a   1.000
_cell.length_b   1.000
_cell.length_c   1.000
_cell.angle_alpha   90.00
_cell.angle_beta   90.00
_cell.angle_gamma   90.00
#
_symmetry.space_group_name_H-M   'P 1'
#
loop_
_entity.id
_entity.type
_entity.pdbx_description
1 polymer ?
#
loop_
_entity_poly.entity_id
_entity_poly.type
_entity_poly.pdbx_seq_one_letter_code
_entity_poly.pdbx_strand_id
1 'polypeptide(L)'
;MSDAELDVFVSAFETSGFTGGLNWYRNLDRNWHLLADVDPIVRQPTLMIYGARDTTPSSDRLPLFVPRLDVVTLDCGHWIQQEKPHETTRAILDWLGRESA
;
A
#
# COMPACT_ATOMS: atom_id res chain seq x y z
N MET A 1 -5.40 17.83 -3.28
CA MET A 1 -6.21 17.36 -4.43
C MET A 1 -6.98 18.55 -4.97
N SER A 2 -6.86 18.84 -6.25
CA SER A 2 -7.62 19.88 -6.96
C SER A 2 -9.01 19.36 -7.36
N ASP A 3 -9.92 20.26 -7.75
CA ASP A 3 -11.26 19.89 -8.23
C ASP A 3 -11.16 18.98 -9.47
N ALA A 4 -10.26 19.27 -10.39
CA ALA A 4 -10.04 18.44 -11.58
C ALA A 4 -9.57 17.01 -11.26
N GLU A 5 -8.75 16.84 -10.23
CA GLU A 5 -8.37 15.50 -9.75
C GLU A 5 -9.53 14.78 -9.08
N LEU A 6 -10.36 15.50 -8.33
CA LEU A 6 -11.59 14.95 -7.74
C LEU A 6 -12.57 14.48 -8.80
N ASP A 7 -12.77 15.27 -9.86
CA ASP A 7 -13.67 14.92 -10.98
C ASP A 7 -13.28 13.61 -11.66
N VAL A 8 -11.98 13.29 -11.74
CA VAL A 8 -11.51 11.99 -12.26
C VAL A 8 -12.04 10.84 -11.41
N PHE A 9 -11.95 10.95 -10.08
CA PHE A 9 -12.48 9.92 -9.16
C PHE A 9 -14.00 9.83 -9.25
N VAL A 10 -14.70 10.96 -9.25
CA VAL A 10 -16.17 11.01 -9.37
C VAL A 10 -16.61 10.28 -10.63
N SER A 11 -16.06 10.63 -11.79
CA SER A 11 -16.40 10.01 -13.07
C SER A 11 -16.10 8.51 -13.12
N ALA A 12 -14.99 8.09 -12.50
CA ALA A 12 -14.64 6.68 -12.40
C ALA A 12 -15.68 5.90 -11.57
N PHE A 13 -16.09 6.44 -10.42
CA PHE A 13 -17.09 5.79 -9.54
C PHE A 13 -18.51 5.89 -10.08
N GLU A 14 -18.87 6.93 -10.83
CA GLU A 14 -20.15 6.98 -11.57
C GLU A 14 -20.27 5.80 -12.55
N THR A 15 -19.16 5.40 -13.18
CA THR A 15 -19.14 4.30 -14.14
C THR A 15 -19.05 2.93 -13.44
N SER A 16 -18.15 2.76 -12.48
CA SER A 16 -17.85 1.47 -11.84
C SER A 16 -18.74 1.14 -10.64
N GLY A 17 -19.31 2.14 -10.00
CA GLY A 17 -19.93 2.03 -8.69
C GLY A 17 -18.91 1.71 -7.59
N PHE A 18 -19.39 1.53 -6.37
CA PHE A 18 -18.55 1.29 -5.18
C PHE A 18 -18.41 -0.20 -4.82
N THR A 19 -19.19 -1.09 -5.46
CA THR A 19 -19.26 -2.50 -5.08
C THR A 19 -17.91 -3.19 -5.15
N GLY A 20 -17.12 -2.93 -6.21
CA GLY A 20 -15.78 -3.51 -6.38
C GLY A 20 -14.84 -3.15 -5.24
N GLY A 21 -14.75 -1.85 -4.91
CA GLY A 21 -13.93 -1.37 -3.80
C GLY A 21 -14.37 -1.92 -2.44
N LEU A 22 -15.69 -1.93 -2.18
CA LEU A 22 -16.24 -2.47 -0.93
C LEU A 22 -16.03 -3.97 -0.77
N ASN A 23 -15.93 -4.73 -1.85
CA ASN A 23 -15.71 -6.18 -1.80
C ASN A 23 -14.33 -6.55 -1.21
N TRP A 24 -13.33 -5.68 -1.28
CA TRP A 24 -12.08 -5.89 -0.57
C TRP A 24 -12.32 -6.06 0.93
N TYR A 25 -13.10 -5.16 1.53
CA TYR A 25 -13.40 -5.20 2.96
C TYR A 25 -14.38 -6.32 3.33
N ARG A 26 -15.38 -6.61 2.47
CA ARG A 26 -16.33 -7.71 2.68
C ARG A 26 -15.68 -9.09 2.69
N ASN A 27 -14.52 -9.23 2.09
CA ASN A 27 -13.78 -10.49 2.06
C ASN A 27 -12.82 -10.68 3.24
N LEU A 28 -12.70 -9.74 4.18
CA LEU A 28 -11.74 -9.84 5.29
C LEU A 28 -11.92 -11.12 6.11
N ASP A 29 -13.14 -11.43 6.55
CA ASP A 29 -13.43 -12.64 7.33
C ASP A 29 -13.13 -13.91 6.53
N ARG A 30 -13.53 -13.94 5.27
CA ARG A 30 -13.24 -15.06 4.39
C ARG A 30 -11.74 -15.24 4.19
N ASN A 31 -11.01 -14.16 3.96
CA ASN A 31 -9.56 -14.19 3.78
C ASN A 31 -8.86 -14.66 5.06
N TRP A 32 -9.33 -14.24 6.22
CA TRP A 32 -8.83 -14.72 7.50
C TRP A 32 -8.89 -16.24 7.61
N HIS A 33 -10.03 -16.85 7.27
CA HIS A 33 -10.18 -18.30 7.28
C HIS A 33 -9.33 -19.00 6.22
N LEU A 34 -9.25 -18.45 5.00
CA LEU A 34 -8.46 -19.03 3.92
C LEU A 34 -6.96 -18.98 4.19
N LEU A 35 -6.49 -17.99 4.95
CA LEU A 35 -5.08 -17.79 5.26
C LEU A 35 -4.64 -18.46 6.56
N ALA A 36 -5.55 -19.14 7.28
CA ALA A 36 -5.26 -19.72 8.60
C ALA A 36 -4.08 -20.70 8.59
N ASP A 37 -3.93 -21.48 7.51
CA ASP A 37 -2.87 -22.48 7.34
C ASP A 37 -1.71 -22.02 6.43
N VAL A 38 -1.72 -20.75 6.01
CA VAL A 38 -0.66 -20.19 5.16
C VAL A 38 0.50 -19.70 6.04
N ASP A 39 1.73 -20.06 5.67
CA ASP A 39 2.94 -19.52 6.33
C ASP A 39 2.90 -17.98 6.26
N PRO A 40 2.87 -17.28 7.40
CA PRO A 40 2.76 -15.81 7.41
C PRO A 40 4.08 -15.11 7.03
N ILE A 41 5.17 -15.88 6.83
CA ILE A 41 6.49 -15.30 6.56
C ILE A 41 6.66 -14.98 5.07
N VAL A 42 6.82 -13.70 4.76
CA VAL A 42 7.17 -13.20 3.41
C VAL A 42 8.69 -13.16 3.28
N ARG A 43 9.25 -14.13 2.55
CA ARG A 43 10.72 -14.29 2.41
C ARG A 43 11.31 -13.49 1.23
N GLN A 44 10.48 -13.00 0.37
CA GLN A 44 10.89 -12.17 -0.76
C GLN A 44 11.41 -10.81 -0.28
N PRO A 45 12.33 -10.17 -1.00
CA PRO A 45 12.64 -8.75 -0.79
C PRO A 45 11.36 -7.93 -0.85
N THR A 46 11.15 -7.07 0.11
CA THR A 46 9.91 -6.30 0.23
C THR A 46 10.24 -4.85 0.52
N LEU A 47 9.63 -3.96 -0.23
CA LEU A 47 9.65 -2.52 0.05
C LEU A 47 8.31 -2.10 0.66
N MET A 48 8.36 -1.44 1.80
CA MET A 48 7.24 -0.75 2.41
C MET A 48 7.48 0.76 2.36
N ILE A 49 6.52 1.48 1.78
CA ILE A 49 6.53 2.95 1.76
C ILE A 49 5.30 3.44 2.50
N TYR A 50 5.49 4.31 3.50
CA TYR A 50 4.34 4.97 4.18
C TYR A 50 4.53 6.45 4.38
N GLY A 51 3.38 7.11 4.65
CA GLY A 51 3.35 8.49 5.07
C GLY A 51 3.60 8.62 6.57
N ALA A 52 4.45 9.56 6.97
CA ALA A 52 4.73 9.85 8.38
C ALA A 52 3.49 10.33 9.16
N ARG A 53 2.47 10.85 8.44
CA ARG A 53 1.21 11.33 9.00
C ARG A 53 0.04 10.39 8.72
N ASP A 54 0.33 9.16 8.29
CA ASP A 54 -0.70 8.14 8.10
C ASP A 54 -1.33 7.77 9.44
N THR A 55 -2.65 7.62 9.47
CA THR A 55 -3.39 7.16 10.64
C THR A 55 -3.38 5.64 10.78
N THR A 56 -2.96 4.91 9.73
CA THR A 56 -2.75 3.47 9.79
C THR A 56 -1.42 3.20 10.48
N PRO A 57 -1.41 2.59 11.67
CA PRO A 57 -0.18 2.37 12.41
C PRO A 57 0.73 1.39 11.65
N SER A 58 2.01 1.73 11.54
CA SER A 58 3.01 0.74 11.19
C SER A 58 3.14 -0.27 12.34
N SER A 59 3.31 -1.54 12.02
CA SER A 59 3.48 -2.56 13.06
C SER A 59 4.96 -2.77 13.34
N ASP A 60 5.40 -2.57 14.58
CA ASP A 60 6.74 -2.92 15.04
C ASP A 60 7.04 -4.42 14.91
N ARG A 61 5.98 -5.23 14.73
CA ARG A 61 6.08 -6.67 14.50
C ARG A 61 6.28 -7.05 13.05
N LEU A 62 6.14 -6.12 12.11
CA LEU A 62 6.25 -6.40 10.67
C LEU A 62 7.58 -7.08 10.28
N PRO A 63 8.74 -6.69 10.83
CA PRO A 63 10.01 -7.37 10.53
C PRO A 63 10.06 -8.85 10.95
N LEU A 64 9.20 -9.28 11.91
CA LEU A 64 9.09 -10.69 12.30
C LEU A 64 8.45 -11.55 11.19
N PHE A 65 7.61 -10.95 10.37
CA PHE A 65 6.91 -11.62 9.27
C PHE A 65 7.56 -11.34 7.91
N VAL A 66 8.36 -10.29 7.81
CA VAL A 66 9.02 -9.86 6.57
C VAL A 66 10.51 -9.63 6.84
N PRO A 67 11.33 -10.70 6.90
CA PRO A 67 12.76 -10.59 7.27
C PRO A 67 13.62 -9.75 6.32
N ARG A 68 13.18 -9.59 5.07
CA ARG A 68 13.88 -8.78 4.05
C ARG A 68 13.08 -7.51 3.73
N LEU A 69 12.76 -6.75 4.77
CA LEU A 69 11.95 -5.54 4.67
C LEU A 69 12.83 -4.30 4.60
N ASP A 70 12.71 -3.56 3.50
CA ASP A 70 13.16 -2.17 3.38
C ASP A 70 11.99 -1.23 3.67
N VAL A 71 12.26 -0.16 4.39
CA VAL A 71 11.24 0.84 4.77
C VAL A 71 11.63 2.21 4.29
N VAL A 72 10.70 2.90 3.64
CA VAL A 72 10.81 4.32 3.28
C VAL A 72 9.63 5.07 3.88
N THR A 73 9.93 6.15 4.62
CA THR A 73 8.89 7.01 5.20
C THR A 73 8.90 8.37 4.50
N LEU A 74 7.76 8.79 3.99
CA LEU A 74 7.58 10.08 3.31
C LEU A 74 6.78 11.05 4.20
N ASP A 75 7.09 12.33 4.14
CA ASP A 75 6.34 13.36 4.88
C ASP A 75 5.01 13.69 4.18
N CYS A 76 4.04 12.77 4.33
CA CYS A 76 2.68 12.85 3.77
C CYS A 76 1.69 12.01 4.58
N GLY A 77 0.43 11.99 4.15
CA GLY A 77 -0.63 11.14 4.71
C GLY A 77 -0.65 9.74 4.08
N HIS A 78 -1.84 9.13 4.09
CA HIS A 78 -2.07 7.75 3.64
C HIS A 78 -1.87 7.55 2.13
N TRP A 79 -2.26 8.53 1.32
CA TRP A 79 -2.24 8.43 -0.14
C TRP A 79 -0.90 8.87 -0.71
N ILE A 80 0.17 8.15 -0.36
CA ILE A 80 1.56 8.49 -0.70
C ILE A 80 1.77 8.75 -2.20
N GLN A 81 1.16 7.92 -3.05
CA GLN A 81 1.31 8.01 -4.51
C GLN A 81 0.63 9.27 -5.09
N GLN A 82 -0.33 9.84 -4.38
CA GLN A 82 -1.03 11.05 -4.78
C GLN A 82 -0.40 12.31 -4.17
N GLU A 83 0.02 12.21 -2.90
CA GLU A 83 0.61 13.33 -2.17
C GLU A 83 2.10 13.54 -2.52
N LYS A 84 2.81 12.45 -2.82
CA LYS A 84 4.26 12.42 -3.10
C LYS A 84 4.61 11.51 -4.30
N PRO A 85 4.04 11.77 -5.50
CA PRO A 85 4.18 10.87 -6.65
C PRO A 85 5.64 10.69 -7.10
N HIS A 86 6.43 11.77 -7.10
CA HIS A 86 7.82 11.72 -7.54
C HIS A 86 8.70 10.95 -6.55
N GLU A 87 8.54 11.22 -5.27
CA GLU A 87 9.29 10.56 -4.19
C GLU A 87 8.94 9.08 -4.11
N THR A 88 7.65 8.75 -4.24
CA THR A 88 7.16 7.36 -4.26
C THR A 88 7.75 6.59 -5.45
N THR A 89 7.66 7.17 -6.65
CA THR A 89 8.21 6.56 -7.86
C THR A 89 9.72 6.35 -7.74
N ARG A 90 10.46 7.35 -7.25
CA ARG A 90 11.91 7.24 -7.04
C ARG A 90 12.25 6.13 -6.06
N ALA A 91 11.56 6.06 -4.91
CA ALA A 91 11.81 5.02 -3.91
C ALA A 91 11.63 3.61 -4.51
N ILE A 92 10.60 3.41 -5.33
CA ILE A 92 10.36 2.13 -6.02
C ILE A 92 11.48 1.82 -7.00
N LEU A 93 11.85 2.77 -7.87
CA LEU A 93 12.88 2.55 -8.89
C LEU A 93 14.27 2.31 -8.28
N ASP A 94 14.64 3.07 -7.27
CA ASP A 94 15.91 2.91 -6.55
C ASP A 94 15.98 1.54 -5.85
N TRP A 95 14.87 1.09 -5.27
CA TRP A 95 14.79 -0.23 -4.63
C TRP A 95 14.89 -1.35 -5.66
N LEU A 96 14.14 -1.30 -6.75
CA LEU A 96 14.20 -2.29 -7.83
C LEU A 96 15.61 -2.38 -8.45
N GLY A 97 16.29 -1.24 -8.61
CA GLY A 97 17.65 -1.20 -9.11
C GLY A 97 18.66 -1.93 -8.21
N ARG A 98 18.48 -1.89 -6.88
CA ARG A 98 19.33 -2.63 -5.93
C ARG A 98 19.06 -4.14 -5.94
N GLU A 99 17.79 -4.54 -6.02
CA GLU A 99 17.40 -5.96 -6.00
C GLU A 99 17.70 -6.69 -7.33
N SER A 100 17.96 -5.94 -8.41
CA SER A 100 18.28 -6.48 -9.73
C SER A 100 19.80 -6.58 -10.01
N ALA A 101 20.64 -6.06 -9.12
CA ALA A 101 22.09 -6.06 -9.21
C ALA A 101 22.72 -7.24 -8.49
#